data_23acab8f64984cfdaf9a382ad6a72def
#
_entry.id   23acab8f64984cfdaf9a382ad6a72def
#
_cell.length_a   1.000
_cell.length_b   1.000
_cell.length_c   1.000
_cell.angle_alpha   90.00
_cell.angle_beta   90.00
_cell.angle_gamma   90.00
#
_symmetry.space_group_name_H-M   'P 1'
#
loop_
_entity.id
_entity.type
_entity.pdbx_description
1 polymer ?
#
loop_
_entity_poly.entity_id
_entity_poly.type
_entity_poly.pdbx_seq_one_letter_code
_entity_poly.pdbx_strand_id
1 'polypeptide(L)'
;RAGPPRGRAMNRRLLVPLLLALLARPVAAQAPAGLADPDPGARERAAASLAAGGAAAVEPLVAALADADPFVAGAAADALARIGAASVPALVRALGDAREEVCVGAAVALGKLGPRATEAVPALAQALSNPKAVVRWTAASALGAAGRGASPALPALRDALWDRDEDVRRGTTLALERIDPAAWLRAPSWEATVAVVERLVPILMREHHVPAVSVALVKDRTVAFSKAWGVADAKTGAPATTTTLFEVASMTKPAFAYVALKLVEDGKLDLDRPLAEVVDLPAVPGQPELTRITPRMVLSHTSGLPNWRPGGGERDGPLPVLFPPGSRFGYSGEAFFLLQRAFEKVTGAPLEAYAKDALFAPLGMERASFAWAPELDAALATGHDEDGKPKARARYRHANAAYTLVTTAPDYARVLTALLDPEAFGPKALSRAGVDAMLRRAVRADARDPIERPGRARGGAVFWGLGWGINETPGGDVIYHSGANQTGFRCYGQLSPSRGTGIVVLTNGLGGGALWTRLVAAIGDL
;
A
#
# COMPACT_ATOMS: atom_id res chain seq x y z
N ARG A 1 -50.73 -69.02 -1.84
CA ARG A 1 -51.00 -69.64 -0.52
C ARG A 1 -49.93 -69.08 0.45
N ALA A 2 -50.24 -68.00 1.12
CA ALA A 2 -49.53 -67.57 2.30
C ALA A 2 -50.51 -66.74 3.14
N GLY A 3 -50.71 -67.11 4.39
CA GLY A 3 -51.64 -66.48 5.32
C GLY A 3 -51.07 -65.24 5.96
N PRO A 4 -51.86 -64.45 6.70
CA PRO A 4 -51.50 -63.11 7.17
C PRO A 4 -50.67 -63.12 8.48
N PRO A 5 -49.84 -62.14 8.71
CA PRO A 5 -49.10 -62.01 9.98
C PRO A 5 -49.90 -61.24 11.04
N ARG A 6 -49.74 -61.70 12.25
CA ARG A 6 -50.39 -61.27 13.49
C ARG A 6 -49.91 -59.88 13.95
N GLY A 7 -50.85 -59.08 14.49
CA GLY A 7 -50.63 -57.77 15.06
C GLY A 7 -49.71 -57.79 16.29
N ARG A 8 -48.92 -56.73 16.43
CA ARG A 8 -48.17 -56.39 17.66
C ARG A 8 -48.85 -55.19 18.33
N ALA A 9 -49.12 -55.35 19.61
CA ALA A 9 -49.73 -54.39 20.49
C ALA A 9 -48.87 -53.10 20.61
N MET A 10 -49.53 -51.97 20.48
CA MET A 10 -48.94 -50.61 20.65
C MET A 10 -48.80 -50.29 22.12
N ASN A 11 -47.57 -50.03 22.56
CA ASN A 11 -47.16 -49.74 23.93
C ASN A 11 -47.59 -48.34 24.34
N ARG A 12 -48.57 -48.20 25.21
CA ARG A 12 -49.19 -46.96 25.73
C ARG A 12 -48.31 -46.17 26.75
N ARG A 13 -47.00 -46.08 26.60
CA ARG A 13 -46.16 -45.41 27.61
C ARG A 13 -45.21 -44.30 27.11
N LEU A 14 -45.52 -43.67 25.93
CA LEU A 14 -44.67 -42.59 25.39
C LEU A 14 -45.45 -41.32 24.97
N LEU A 15 -46.57 -40.99 25.61
CA LEU A 15 -47.42 -39.84 25.23
C LEU A 15 -47.54 -38.74 26.31
N VAL A 16 -46.67 -38.68 27.32
CA VAL A 16 -46.79 -37.67 28.39
C VAL A 16 -45.67 -36.61 28.42
N PRO A 17 -44.48 -36.75 27.79
CA PRO A 17 -43.54 -35.61 27.79
C PRO A 17 -43.68 -34.63 26.63
N LEU A 18 -44.57 -34.84 25.64
CA LEU A 18 -44.65 -33.93 24.47
C LEU A 18 -45.68 -32.79 24.61
N LEU A 19 -46.47 -32.77 25.69
CA LEU A 19 -47.48 -31.71 25.91
C LEU A 19 -47.04 -30.60 26.87
N LEU A 20 -45.88 -30.71 27.48
CA LEU A 20 -45.32 -29.65 28.36
C LEU A 20 -44.27 -28.74 27.68
N ALA A 21 -43.86 -29.07 26.44
CA ALA A 21 -42.94 -28.24 25.66
C ALA A 21 -43.64 -27.16 24.79
N LEU A 22 -44.98 -27.12 24.76
CA LEU A 22 -45.79 -26.22 23.93
C LEU A 22 -46.39 -25.03 24.68
N LEU A 23 -46.08 -24.85 25.98
CA LEU A 23 -46.63 -23.74 26.79
C LEU A 23 -45.59 -22.75 27.33
N ALA A 24 -44.33 -22.85 26.94
CA ALA A 24 -43.37 -21.78 27.15
C ALA A 24 -43.26 -20.94 25.87
N ARG A 25 -44.30 -20.24 25.49
CA ARG A 25 -44.13 -18.99 24.72
C ARG A 25 -43.34 -18.06 25.59
N PRO A 26 -42.17 -17.51 25.12
CA PRO A 26 -41.59 -16.41 25.84
C PRO A 26 -42.66 -15.32 25.91
N VAL A 27 -43.02 -14.93 27.11
CA VAL A 27 -43.79 -13.69 27.35
C VAL A 27 -42.95 -12.62 26.66
N ALA A 28 -43.46 -12.11 25.53
CA ALA A 28 -42.88 -10.94 24.91
C ALA A 28 -42.94 -9.86 25.99
N ALA A 29 -41.80 -9.53 26.57
CA ALA A 29 -41.71 -8.45 27.54
C ALA A 29 -42.30 -7.23 26.82
N GLN A 30 -43.41 -6.72 27.31
CA GLN A 30 -44.03 -5.52 26.76
C GLN A 30 -42.98 -4.44 26.80
N ALA A 31 -42.72 -3.83 25.65
CA ALA A 31 -41.77 -2.70 25.57
C ALA A 31 -42.19 -1.66 26.62
N PRO A 32 -41.23 -1.08 27.39
CA PRO A 32 -41.57 -0.02 28.33
C PRO A 32 -42.38 1.03 27.64
N ALA A 33 -43.48 1.51 28.27
CA ALA A 33 -44.54 2.30 27.64
C ALA A 33 -44.02 3.52 26.85
N GLY A 34 -42.86 4.09 27.21
CA GLY A 34 -42.26 5.22 26.50
C GLY A 34 -41.53 4.87 25.20
N LEU A 35 -41.09 3.59 24.98
CA LEU A 35 -40.44 3.17 23.72
C LEU A 35 -41.43 2.85 22.61
N ALA A 36 -42.72 2.81 22.88
CA ALA A 36 -43.79 2.60 21.91
C ALA A 36 -44.55 3.93 21.57
N ASP A 37 -44.07 5.07 22.05
CA ASP A 37 -44.69 6.36 21.81
C ASP A 37 -44.66 6.72 20.32
N PRO A 38 -45.73 7.29 19.73
CA PRO A 38 -45.72 7.75 18.34
C PRO A 38 -44.69 8.87 18.08
N ASP A 39 -44.45 9.74 19.07
CA ASP A 39 -43.44 10.82 18.99
C ASP A 39 -42.00 10.27 19.13
N PRO A 40 -41.15 10.42 18.11
CA PRO A 40 -39.74 10.00 18.18
C PRO A 40 -39.00 10.65 19.36
N GLY A 41 -39.27 11.94 19.65
CA GLY A 41 -38.66 12.65 20.76
C GLY A 41 -39.04 12.06 22.13
N ALA A 42 -40.29 11.55 22.26
CA ALA A 42 -40.68 10.81 23.47
C ALA A 42 -39.97 9.47 23.59
N ARG A 43 -39.84 8.72 22.48
CA ARG A 43 -39.09 7.45 22.45
C ARG A 43 -37.60 7.67 22.78
N GLU A 44 -36.99 8.73 22.24
CA GLU A 44 -35.60 9.10 22.53
C GLU A 44 -35.40 9.37 24.03
N ARG A 45 -36.23 10.20 24.63
CA ARG A 45 -36.20 10.50 26.08
C ARG A 45 -36.40 9.23 26.91
N ALA A 46 -37.32 8.37 26.51
CA ALA A 46 -37.56 7.08 27.16
C ALA A 46 -36.33 6.19 27.10
N ALA A 47 -35.71 6.00 25.91
CA ALA A 47 -34.49 5.24 25.73
C ALA A 47 -33.36 5.78 26.62
N ALA A 48 -33.17 7.11 26.63
CA ALA A 48 -32.14 7.74 27.44
C ALA A 48 -32.35 7.53 28.95
N SER A 49 -33.60 7.53 29.41
CA SER A 49 -33.94 7.38 30.85
C SER A 49 -33.80 5.93 31.34
N LEU A 50 -34.00 4.95 30.45
CA LEU A 50 -33.95 3.52 30.79
C LEU A 50 -32.56 3.03 31.27
N ALA A 51 -31.50 3.78 31.02
CA ALA A 51 -30.17 3.45 31.54
C ALA A 51 -30.16 3.26 33.09
N ALA A 52 -31.01 4.00 33.81
CA ALA A 52 -31.15 3.88 35.27
C ALA A 52 -31.74 2.53 35.71
N GLY A 53 -32.44 1.82 34.81
CA GLY A 53 -33.02 0.49 35.07
C GLY A 53 -32.01 -0.67 35.08
N GLY A 54 -30.75 -0.39 34.78
CA GLY A 54 -29.67 -1.39 34.81
C GLY A 54 -29.95 -2.58 33.89
N ALA A 55 -29.65 -3.78 34.34
CA ALA A 55 -29.77 -5.00 33.54
C ALA A 55 -31.19 -5.28 33.03
N ALA A 56 -32.24 -4.86 33.74
CA ALA A 56 -33.63 -5.08 33.33
C ALA A 56 -34.00 -4.27 32.07
N ALA A 57 -33.29 -3.16 31.78
CA ALA A 57 -33.53 -2.32 30.62
C ALA A 57 -32.79 -2.79 29.37
N VAL A 58 -31.89 -3.79 29.45
CA VAL A 58 -31.02 -4.19 28.36
C VAL A 58 -31.82 -4.69 27.15
N GLU A 59 -32.69 -5.68 27.28
CA GLU A 59 -33.43 -6.25 26.16
C GLU A 59 -34.37 -5.23 25.48
N PRO A 60 -35.15 -4.39 26.21
CA PRO A 60 -35.90 -3.29 25.61
C PRO A 60 -35.04 -2.31 24.82
N LEU A 61 -33.86 -1.95 25.32
CA LEU A 61 -32.95 -1.04 24.65
C LEU A 61 -32.29 -1.69 23.40
N VAL A 62 -31.98 -2.98 23.45
CA VAL A 62 -31.52 -3.72 22.26
C VAL A 62 -32.61 -3.73 21.16
N ALA A 63 -33.89 -3.90 21.54
CA ALA A 63 -34.99 -3.80 20.58
C ALA A 63 -35.08 -2.38 19.98
N ALA A 64 -34.84 -1.32 20.76
CA ALA A 64 -34.87 0.07 20.32
C ALA A 64 -33.70 0.44 19.38
N LEU A 65 -32.65 -0.38 19.26
CA LEU A 65 -31.60 -0.21 18.23
C LEU A 65 -32.15 -0.31 16.81
N ALA A 66 -33.31 -0.94 16.61
CA ALA A 66 -34.01 -1.05 15.33
C ALA A 66 -35.01 0.09 15.08
N ASP A 67 -35.07 1.11 15.93
CA ASP A 67 -36.00 2.23 15.72
C ASP A 67 -35.70 2.95 14.40
N ALA A 68 -36.76 3.28 13.68
CA ALA A 68 -36.67 3.98 12.41
C ALA A 68 -36.06 5.40 12.55
N ASP A 69 -36.15 5.98 13.72
CA ASP A 69 -35.51 7.26 14.03
C ASP A 69 -34.10 7.06 14.56
N PRO A 70 -33.08 7.59 13.88
CA PRO A 70 -31.67 7.39 14.26
C PRO A 70 -31.32 8.00 15.62
N PHE A 71 -32.03 9.02 16.09
CA PHE A 71 -31.80 9.59 17.42
C PHE A 71 -32.28 8.65 18.52
N VAL A 72 -33.40 7.96 18.32
CA VAL A 72 -33.87 6.92 19.25
C VAL A 72 -32.89 5.75 19.32
N ALA A 73 -32.45 5.25 18.16
CA ALA A 73 -31.45 4.17 18.09
C ALA A 73 -30.12 4.60 18.75
N GLY A 74 -29.70 5.84 18.51
CA GLY A 74 -28.52 6.43 19.14
C GLY A 74 -28.64 6.53 20.67
N ALA A 75 -29.78 7.01 21.18
CA ALA A 75 -30.06 7.10 22.61
C ALA A 75 -30.10 5.72 23.29
N ALA A 76 -30.64 4.70 22.58
CA ALA A 76 -30.61 3.31 23.04
C ALA A 76 -29.17 2.77 23.15
N ALA A 77 -28.34 3.02 22.14
CA ALA A 77 -26.91 2.62 22.18
C ALA A 77 -26.16 3.32 23.31
N ASP A 78 -26.46 4.61 23.56
CA ASP A 78 -25.87 5.37 24.68
C ASP A 78 -26.33 4.83 26.05
N ALA A 79 -27.59 4.47 26.18
CA ALA A 79 -28.13 3.87 27.39
C ALA A 79 -27.48 2.51 27.67
N LEU A 80 -27.34 1.65 26.66
CA LEU A 80 -26.66 0.34 26.77
C LEU A 80 -25.19 0.51 27.20
N ALA A 81 -24.49 1.50 26.64
CA ALA A 81 -23.13 1.80 27.04
C ALA A 81 -23.04 2.30 28.49
N ARG A 82 -24.01 3.08 28.96
CA ARG A 82 -24.09 3.54 30.37
C ARG A 82 -24.40 2.41 31.35
N ILE A 83 -25.26 1.44 30.95
CA ILE A 83 -25.51 0.23 31.72
C ILE A 83 -24.21 -0.55 31.95
N GLY A 84 -23.31 -0.52 31.00
CA GLY A 84 -21.97 -1.08 31.15
C GLY A 84 -21.90 -2.57 30.84
N ALA A 85 -21.08 -3.32 31.59
CA ALA A 85 -20.77 -4.73 31.32
C ALA A 85 -22.01 -5.63 31.25
N ALA A 86 -23.09 -5.30 31.98
CA ALA A 86 -24.32 -6.08 31.96
C ALA A 86 -25.01 -6.11 30.58
N SER A 87 -24.75 -5.14 29.72
CA SER A 87 -25.29 -5.09 28.35
C SER A 87 -24.50 -5.93 27.35
N VAL A 88 -23.23 -6.26 27.63
CA VAL A 88 -22.31 -6.92 26.67
C VAL A 88 -22.87 -8.23 26.11
N PRO A 89 -23.40 -9.18 26.91
CA PRO A 89 -23.93 -10.44 26.36
C PRO A 89 -25.08 -10.25 25.36
N ALA A 90 -25.95 -9.29 25.61
CA ALA A 90 -27.07 -8.97 24.71
C ALA A 90 -26.59 -8.28 23.43
N LEU A 91 -25.63 -7.36 23.54
CA LEU A 91 -24.99 -6.70 22.40
C LEU A 91 -24.20 -7.69 21.51
N VAL A 92 -23.54 -8.69 22.11
CA VAL A 92 -22.88 -9.76 21.36
C VAL A 92 -23.89 -10.57 20.53
N ARG A 93 -25.05 -10.90 21.09
CA ARG A 93 -26.13 -11.56 20.32
C ARG A 93 -26.65 -10.65 19.20
N ALA A 94 -26.82 -9.36 19.48
CA ALA A 94 -27.32 -8.35 18.55
C ALA A 94 -26.40 -8.11 17.35
N LEU A 95 -25.09 -8.36 17.46
CA LEU A 95 -24.17 -8.33 16.30
C LEU A 95 -24.52 -9.37 15.23
N GLY A 96 -25.22 -10.45 15.57
CA GLY A 96 -25.69 -11.49 14.66
C GLY A 96 -27.14 -11.33 14.22
N ASP A 97 -27.82 -10.22 14.51
CA ASP A 97 -29.20 -9.97 14.10
C ASP A 97 -29.32 -9.85 12.56
N ALA A 98 -30.48 -10.25 12.03
CA ALA A 98 -30.73 -10.12 10.59
C ALA A 98 -30.91 -8.68 10.12
N ARG A 99 -31.26 -7.78 11.01
CA ARG A 99 -31.46 -6.35 10.76
C ARG A 99 -30.14 -5.59 10.89
N GLU A 100 -29.79 -4.88 9.83
CA GLU A 100 -28.54 -4.09 9.75
C GLU A 100 -28.44 -3.07 10.88
N GLU A 101 -29.53 -2.36 11.17
CA GLU A 101 -29.62 -1.29 12.18
C GLU A 101 -29.26 -1.82 13.57
N VAL A 102 -29.71 -3.04 13.90
CA VAL A 102 -29.42 -3.69 15.18
C VAL A 102 -27.92 -4.04 15.29
N CYS A 103 -27.35 -4.61 14.22
CA CYS A 103 -25.91 -4.92 14.19
C CYS A 103 -25.08 -3.65 14.36
N VAL A 104 -25.42 -2.58 13.63
CA VAL A 104 -24.72 -1.29 13.70
C VAL A 104 -24.85 -0.69 15.10
N GLY A 105 -26.07 -0.62 15.64
CA GLY A 105 -26.34 -0.08 16.96
C GLY A 105 -25.60 -0.84 18.08
N ALA A 106 -25.55 -2.18 17.97
CA ALA A 106 -24.80 -3.02 18.90
C ALA A 106 -23.29 -2.73 18.84
N ALA A 107 -22.73 -2.66 17.63
CA ALA A 107 -21.31 -2.32 17.46
C ALA A 107 -20.98 -0.91 17.97
N VAL A 108 -21.87 0.07 17.75
CA VAL A 108 -21.73 1.44 18.30
C VAL A 108 -21.73 1.41 19.84
N ALA A 109 -22.70 0.71 20.47
CA ALA A 109 -22.76 0.60 21.93
C ALA A 109 -21.50 -0.07 22.50
N LEU A 110 -21.02 -1.15 21.88
CA LEU A 110 -19.77 -1.81 22.25
C LEU A 110 -18.56 -0.89 22.09
N GLY A 111 -18.51 -0.11 21.00
CA GLY A 111 -17.47 0.92 20.81
C GLY A 111 -17.47 1.98 21.91
N LYS A 112 -18.66 2.45 22.33
CA LYS A 112 -18.81 3.39 23.47
C LYS A 112 -18.42 2.78 24.81
N LEU A 113 -18.59 1.47 24.99
CA LEU A 113 -18.07 0.75 26.16
C LEU A 113 -16.54 0.70 26.17
N GLY A 114 -15.92 0.69 25.00
CA GLY A 114 -14.49 0.70 24.84
C GLY A 114 -13.82 -0.52 25.50
N PRO A 115 -12.77 -0.32 26.34
CA PRO A 115 -12.06 -1.43 26.99
C PRO A 115 -12.93 -2.32 27.89
N ARG A 116 -14.12 -1.85 28.31
CA ARG A 116 -15.08 -2.63 29.11
C ARG A 116 -15.83 -3.69 28.28
N ALA A 117 -15.69 -3.67 26.94
CA ALA A 117 -16.35 -4.61 26.02
C ALA A 117 -15.40 -5.68 25.46
N THR A 118 -14.30 -5.99 26.15
CA THR A 118 -13.26 -6.94 25.67
C THR A 118 -13.84 -8.35 25.40
N GLU A 119 -14.88 -8.76 26.14
CA GLU A 119 -15.58 -10.02 25.93
C GLU A 119 -16.30 -10.10 24.58
N ALA A 120 -16.63 -8.94 23.97
CA ALA A 120 -17.25 -8.86 22.65
C ALA A 120 -16.26 -8.94 21.47
N VAL A 121 -14.94 -8.92 21.75
CA VAL A 121 -13.89 -8.91 20.71
C VAL A 121 -14.04 -10.04 19.68
N PRO A 122 -14.31 -11.31 20.06
CA PRO A 122 -14.50 -12.38 19.08
C PRO A 122 -15.70 -12.15 18.16
N ALA A 123 -16.83 -11.65 18.70
CA ALA A 123 -18.04 -11.37 17.93
C ALA A 123 -17.86 -10.16 17.00
N LEU A 124 -17.15 -9.10 17.46
CA LEU A 124 -16.78 -7.95 16.63
C LEU A 124 -15.82 -8.37 15.50
N ALA A 125 -14.87 -9.27 15.79
CA ALA A 125 -13.98 -9.81 14.76
C ALA A 125 -14.76 -10.61 13.69
N GLN A 126 -15.76 -11.39 14.10
CA GLN A 126 -16.67 -12.08 13.18
C GLN A 126 -17.49 -11.08 12.34
N ALA A 127 -17.96 -9.98 12.93
CA ALA A 127 -18.72 -8.94 12.24
C ALA A 127 -17.92 -8.20 11.14
N LEU A 128 -16.59 -8.28 11.14
CA LEU A 128 -15.76 -7.81 10.03
C LEU A 128 -15.99 -8.57 8.71
N SER A 129 -16.65 -9.73 8.75
CA SER A 129 -17.04 -10.51 7.56
C SER A 129 -18.51 -10.31 7.16
N ASN A 130 -19.23 -9.38 7.78
CA ASN A 130 -20.65 -9.13 7.48
C ASN A 130 -20.82 -8.67 6.02
N PRO A 131 -21.88 -9.08 5.29
CA PRO A 131 -22.13 -8.64 3.92
C PRO A 131 -22.28 -7.12 3.76
N LYS A 132 -22.75 -6.43 4.80
CA LYS A 132 -22.98 -4.98 4.82
C LYS A 132 -21.72 -4.20 5.23
N ALA A 133 -21.29 -3.26 4.41
CA ALA A 133 -20.08 -2.48 4.65
C ALA A 133 -20.15 -1.66 5.96
N VAL A 134 -21.30 -1.05 6.23
CA VAL A 134 -21.50 -0.24 7.44
C VAL A 134 -21.31 -1.05 8.72
N VAL A 135 -21.77 -2.33 8.73
CA VAL A 135 -21.56 -3.23 9.88
C VAL A 135 -20.08 -3.56 10.04
N ARG A 136 -19.39 -3.85 8.95
CA ARG A 136 -17.93 -4.12 8.99
C ARG A 136 -17.13 -2.90 9.48
N TRP A 137 -17.47 -1.71 8.97
CA TRP A 137 -16.85 -0.45 9.39
C TRP A 137 -17.06 -0.16 10.87
N THR A 138 -18.31 -0.32 11.36
CA THR A 138 -18.65 -0.06 12.76
C THR A 138 -17.98 -1.07 13.68
N ALA A 139 -17.89 -2.34 13.27
CA ALA A 139 -17.17 -3.37 14.00
C ALA A 139 -15.67 -3.06 14.11
N ALA A 140 -15.03 -2.64 13.01
CA ALA A 140 -13.63 -2.19 13.04
C ALA A 140 -13.43 -1.02 14.01
N SER A 141 -14.34 -0.03 13.96
CA SER A 141 -14.29 1.15 14.85
C SER A 141 -14.44 0.76 16.33
N ALA A 142 -15.36 -0.19 16.63
CA ALA A 142 -15.57 -0.71 17.98
C ALA A 142 -14.35 -1.48 18.52
N LEU A 143 -13.71 -2.29 17.68
CA LEU A 143 -12.45 -2.96 18.02
C LEU A 143 -11.34 -1.95 18.33
N GLY A 144 -11.22 -0.88 17.51
CA GLY A 144 -10.29 0.21 17.79
C GLY A 144 -10.55 0.93 19.10
N ALA A 145 -11.82 1.11 19.47
CA ALA A 145 -12.21 1.71 20.74
C ALA A 145 -11.91 0.80 21.95
N ALA A 146 -11.96 -0.53 21.78
CA ALA A 146 -11.56 -1.48 22.81
C ALA A 146 -10.03 -1.45 23.09
N GLY A 147 -9.25 -0.83 22.20
CA GLY A 147 -7.81 -0.64 22.37
C GLY A 147 -7.05 -1.97 22.47
N ARG A 148 -6.00 -2.02 23.30
CA ARG A 148 -5.14 -3.22 23.44
C ARG A 148 -5.90 -4.50 23.79
N GLY A 149 -7.06 -4.41 24.41
CA GLY A 149 -7.93 -5.55 24.71
C GLY A 149 -8.42 -6.28 23.44
N ALA A 150 -8.44 -5.59 22.30
CA ALA A 150 -8.82 -6.17 21.01
C ALA A 150 -7.65 -6.84 20.25
N SER A 151 -6.46 -7.01 20.85
CA SER A 151 -5.32 -7.70 20.21
C SER A 151 -5.66 -9.07 19.61
N PRO A 152 -6.57 -9.90 20.17
CA PRO A 152 -6.98 -11.14 19.52
C PRO A 152 -7.66 -10.96 18.16
N ALA A 153 -8.21 -9.78 17.85
CA ALA A 153 -8.84 -9.46 16.57
C ALA A 153 -7.84 -8.97 15.50
N LEU A 154 -6.56 -8.79 15.81
CA LEU A 154 -5.54 -8.31 14.85
C LEU A 154 -5.49 -9.11 13.54
N PRO A 155 -5.61 -10.46 13.51
CA PRO A 155 -5.67 -11.20 12.25
C PRO A 155 -6.87 -10.79 11.38
N ALA A 156 -8.07 -10.72 11.96
CA ALA A 156 -9.28 -10.35 11.24
C ALA A 156 -9.25 -8.88 10.76
N LEU A 157 -8.69 -7.97 11.57
CA LEU A 157 -8.47 -6.58 11.17
C LEU A 157 -7.46 -6.47 10.02
N ARG A 158 -6.38 -7.27 10.04
CA ARG A 158 -5.45 -7.31 8.90
C ARG A 158 -6.14 -7.77 7.62
N ASP A 159 -7.03 -8.75 7.71
CA ASP A 159 -7.84 -9.15 6.56
C ASP A 159 -8.79 -8.04 6.08
N ALA A 160 -9.38 -7.28 6.98
CA ALA A 160 -10.28 -6.17 6.69
C ALA A 160 -9.59 -4.92 6.11
N LEU A 161 -8.24 -4.81 6.18
CA LEU A 161 -7.48 -3.80 5.43
C LEU A 161 -7.70 -3.91 3.90
N TRP A 162 -8.16 -5.06 3.44
CA TRP A 162 -8.41 -5.37 2.03
C TRP A 162 -9.89 -5.39 1.68
N ASP A 163 -10.69 -4.84 2.54
CA ASP A 163 -12.12 -4.74 2.28
C ASP A 163 -12.39 -4.01 0.96
N ARG A 164 -13.41 -4.46 0.24
CA ARG A 164 -13.87 -3.80 -1.00
C ARG A 164 -14.33 -2.35 -0.77
N ASP A 165 -14.80 -2.04 0.44
CA ASP A 165 -15.29 -0.74 0.84
C ASP A 165 -14.17 0.12 1.43
N GLU A 166 -14.04 1.37 0.97
CA GLU A 166 -12.97 2.29 1.38
C GLU A 166 -13.10 2.72 2.83
N ASP A 167 -14.32 2.96 3.31
CA ASP A 167 -14.55 3.38 4.69
C ASP A 167 -14.20 2.26 5.68
N VAL A 168 -14.49 1.00 5.31
CA VAL A 168 -14.05 -0.17 6.09
C VAL A 168 -12.53 -0.23 6.16
N ARG A 169 -11.83 -0.05 5.04
CA ARG A 169 -10.35 -0.05 5.05
C ARG A 169 -9.79 1.05 5.94
N ARG A 170 -10.35 2.27 5.84
CA ARG A 170 -9.94 3.42 6.65
C ARG A 170 -10.20 3.20 8.13
N GLY A 171 -11.41 2.73 8.49
CA GLY A 171 -11.77 2.40 9.87
C GLY A 171 -10.88 1.32 10.47
N THR A 172 -10.56 0.30 9.67
CA THR A 172 -9.64 -0.79 10.04
C THR A 172 -8.22 -0.29 10.32
N THR A 173 -7.71 0.61 9.46
CA THR A 173 -6.39 1.24 9.68
C THR A 173 -6.33 1.94 11.02
N LEU A 174 -7.33 2.79 11.31
CA LEU A 174 -7.42 3.50 12.58
C LEU A 174 -7.57 2.57 13.80
N ALA A 175 -8.28 1.44 13.63
CA ALA A 175 -8.42 0.44 14.68
C ALA A 175 -7.08 -0.22 15.00
N LEU A 176 -6.33 -0.64 13.98
CA LEU A 176 -5.00 -1.24 14.15
C LEU A 176 -4.03 -0.31 14.86
N GLU A 177 -4.01 0.97 14.49
CA GLU A 177 -3.17 2.00 15.14
C GLU A 177 -3.49 2.17 16.62
N ARG A 178 -4.77 2.06 17.02
CA ARG A 178 -5.19 2.18 18.41
C ARG A 178 -4.94 0.93 19.24
N ILE A 179 -5.07 -0.25 18.61
CA ILE A 179 -4.90 -1.54 19.32
C ILE A 179 -3.42 -1.81 19.57
N ASP A 180 -2.61 -1.70 18.56
CA ASP A 180 -1.16 -1.91 18.65
C ASP A 180 -0.44 -1.03 17.63
N PRO A 181 0.01 0.18 18.03
CA PRO A 181 0.80 1.05 17.17
C PRO A 181 2.04 0.36 16.60
N ALA A 182 2.56 -0.66 17.29
CA ALA A 182 3.68 -1.47 16.84
C ALA A 182 3.25 -2.65 15.94
N ALA A 183 1.95 -2.93 15.79
CA ALA A 183 1.48 -4.00 14.90
C ALA A 183 1.86 -3.77 13.45
N TRP A 184 2.01 -2.51 13.04
CA TRP A 184 2.53 -2.11 11.74
C TRP A 184 4.04 -2.39 11.59
N LEU A 185 4.75 -2.49 12.72
CA LEU A 185 6.20 -2.70 12.77
C LEU A 185 6.56 -4.19 12.79
N ARG A 186 5.59 -5.07 13.11
CA ARG A 186 5.78 -6.51 13.00
C ARG A 186 5.50 -6.92 11.57
N ALA A 187 6.56 -7.11 10.81
CA ALA A 187 6.44 -7.76 9.51
C ALA A 187 5.65 -9.08 9.69
N PRO A 188 4.65 -9.37 8.83
CA PRO A 188 4.03 -10.69 8.81
C PRO A 188 5.11 -11.75 8.56
N SER A 189 4.84 -13.03 8.87
CA SER A 189 5.78 -14.08 8.46
C SER A 189 5.97 -14.02 6.94
N TRP A 190 7.10 -14.54 6.47
CA TRP A 190 7.39 -14.56 5.02
C TRP A 190 6.25 -15.21 4.23
N GLU A 191 5.75 -16.34 4.71
CA GLU A 191 4.67 -17.09 4.10
C GLU A 191 3.38 -16.26 4.06
N ALA A 192 3.09 -15.54 5.13
CA ALA A 192 1.94 -14.63 5.18
C ALA A 192 2.10 -13.45 4.20
N THR A 193 3.31 -12.89 4.08
CA THR A 193 3.61 -11.84 3.10
C THR A 193 3.38 -12.32 1.67
N VAL A 194 3.91 -13.49 1.31
CA VAL A 194 3.71 -14.09 -0.03
C VAL A 194 2.23 -14.35 -0.27
N ALA A 195 1.52 -14.95 0.69
CA ALA A 195 0.09 -15.23 0.57
C ALA A 195 -0.75 -13.95 0.39
N VAL A 196 -0.39 -12.85 1.07
CA VAL A 196 -1.02 -11.54 0.88
C VAL A 196 -0.80 -11.04 -0.54
N VAL A 197 0.43 -11.08 -1.04
CA VAL A 197 0.75 -10.65 -2.41
C VAL A 197 -0.04 -11.47 -3.44
N GLU A 198 -0.06 -12.80 -3.31
CA GLU A 198 -0.76 -13.69 -4.25
C GLU A 198 -2.27 -13.48 -4.26
N ARG A 199 -2.88 -13.25 -3.11
CA ARG A 199 -4.31 -12.99 -2.97
C ARG A 199 -4.69 -11.59 -3.44
N LEU A 200 -3.89 -10.58 -3.07
CA LEU A 200 -4.26 -9.19 -3.21
C LEU A 200 -4.01 -8.64 -4.62
N VAL A 201 -2.90 -9.02 -5.26
CA VAL A 201 -2.57 -8.51 -6.61
C VAL A 201 -3.72 -8.72 -7.60
N PRO A 202 -4.33 -9.92 -7.76
CA PRO A 202 -5.44 -10.09 -8.70
C PRO A 202 -6.69 -9.25 -8.36
N ILE A 203 -6.93 -8.97 -7.08
CA ILE A 203 -8.05 -8.12 -6.63
C ILE A 203 -7.78 -6.68 -7.07
N LEU A 204 -6.60 -6.15 -6.72
CA LEU A 204 -6.21 -4.78 -7.04
C LEU A 204 -6.10 -4.51 -8.54
N MET A 205 -5.66 -5.51 -9.32
CA MET A 205 -5.64 -5.43 -10.78
C MET A 205 -7.04 -5.15 -11.35
N ARG A 206 -8.04 -5.87 -10.87
CA ARG A 206 -9.44 -5.65 -11.30
C ARG A 206 -9.98 -4.30 -10.84
N GLU A 207 -9.74 -3.93 -9.58
CA GLU A 207 -10.24 -2.67 -8.99
C GLU A 207 -9.64 -1.44 -9.68
N HIS A 208 -8.39 -1.52 -10.11
CA HIS A 208 -7.66 -0.39 -10.69
C HIS A 208 -7.42 -0.52 -12.20
N HIS A 209 -8.09 -1.47 -12.86
CA HIS A 209 -7.98 -1.72 -14.32
C HIS A 209 -6.53 -1.85 -14.78
N VAL A 210 -5.69 -2.57 -14.04
CA VAL A 210 -4.29 -2.82 -14.36
C VAL A 210 -4.15 -4.15 -15.08
N PRO A 211 -3.80 -4.18 -16.38
CA PRO A 211 -3.77 -5.43 -17.15
C PRO A 211 -2.67 -6.40 -16.76
N ALA A 212 -1.49 -5.91 -16.34
CA ALA A 212 -0.42 -6.76 -15.83
C ALA A 212 0.29 -6.17 -14.63
N VAL A 213 0.72 -7.07 -13.75
CA VAL A 213 1.59 -6.78 -12.60
C VAL A 213 2.70 -7.81 -12.54
N SER A 214 3.93 -7.37 -12.34
CA SER A 214 5.07 -8.23 -12.00
C SER A 214 5.63 -7.80 -10.64
N VAL A 215 5.75 -8.75 -9.72
CA VAL A 215 6.27 -8.51 -8.36
C VAL A 215 7.52 -9.36 -8.14
N ALA A 216 8.53 -8.76 -7.52
CA ALA A 216 9.65 -9.48 -6.92
C ALA A 216 9.82 -9.07 -5.47
N LEU A 217 10.02 -10.04 -4.57
CA LEU A 217 10.28 -9.80 -3.15
C LEU A 217 11.70 -10.23 -2.81
N VAL A 218 12.36 -9.39 -2.02
CA VAL A 218 13.67 -9.66 -1.44
C VAL A 218 13.49 -10.05 0.03
N LYS A 219 14.10 -11.16 0.43
CA LYS A 219 14.22 -11.62 1.81
C LYS A 219 15.65 -12.05 2.06
N ASP A 220 16.16 -11.74 3.25
CA ASP A 220 17.53 -12.10 3.64
C ASP A 220 18.56 -11.68 2.58
N ARG A 221 18.35 -10.46 1.99
CA ARG A 221 19.20 -9.84 0.94
C ARG A 221 19.23 -10.62 -0.39
N THR A 222 18.30 -11.52 -0.62
CA THR A 222 18.19 -12.30 -1.88
C THR A 222 16.79 -12.18 -2.48
N VAL A 223 16.69 -12.34 -3.81
CA VAL A 223 15.38 -12.41 -4.48
C VAL A 223 14.75 -13.77 -4.16
N ALA A 224 13.78 -13.78 -3.24
CA ALA A 224 13.19 -15.01 -2.70
C ALA A 224 11.82 -15.35 -3.31
N PHE A 225 11.18 -14.40 -3.99
CA PHE A 225 9.91 -14.62 -4.68
C PHE A 225 9.82 -13.73 -5.90
N SER A 226 9.26 -14.27 -6.99
CA SER A 226 8.87 -13.48 -8.16
C SER A 226 7.68 -14.12 -8.86
N LYS A 227 6.70 -13.28 -9.25
CA LYS A 227 5.51 -13.72 -9.98
C LYS A 227 4.94 -12.59 -10.82
N ALA A 228 4.31 -12.93 -11.93
CA ALA A 228 3.57 -12.00 -12.76
C ALA A 228 2.13 -12.48 -12.94
N TRP A 229 1.23 -11.53 -13.15
CA TRP A 229 -0.20 -11.76 -13.37
C TRP A 229 -0.68 -10.94 -14.55
N GLY A 230 -1.70 -11.45 -15.23
CA GLY A 230 -2.43 -10.75 -16.27
C GLY A 230 -1.77 -10.81 -17.64
N VAL A 231 -1.96 -9.76 -18.44
CA VAL A 231 -1.54 -9.71 -19.85
C VAL A 231 -0.58 -8.56 -20.11
N ALA A 232 0.52 -8.88 -20.79
CA ALA A 232 1.52 -7.89 -21.21
C ALA A 232 0.95 -6.90 -22.23
N ASP A 233 -0.03 -7.34 -23.03
CA ASP A 233 -0.71 -6.53 -24.03
C ASP A 233 -2.18 -6.97 -24.13
N ALA A 234 -3.12 -6.09 -23.74
CA ALA A 234 -4.54 -6.38 -23.77
C ALA A 234 -5.12 -6.56 -25.18
N LYS A 235 -4.45 -6.02 -26.22
CA LYS A 235 -4.88 -6.20 -27.61
C LYS A 235 -4.61 -7.61 -28.13
N THR A 236 -3.48 -8.19 -27.76
CA THR A 236 -3.05 -9.51 -28.23
C THR A 236 -3.41 -10.63 -27.27
N GLY A 237 -3.70 -10.30 -26.00
CA GLY A 237 -3.90 -11.27 -24.92
C GLY A 237 -2.59 -11.97 -24.49
N ALA A 238 -1.42 -11.48 -24.91
CA ALA A 238 -0.13 -12.07 -24.54
C ALA A 238 0.05 -12.06 -23.02
N PRO A 239 0.32 -13.22 -22.36
CA PRO A 239 0.43 -13.28 -20.91
C PRO A 239 1.66 -12.51 -20.42
N ALA A 240 1.54 -11.85 -19.27
CA ALA A 240 2.69 -11.33 -18.55
C ALA A 240 3.40 -12.46 -17.80
N THR A 241 4.73 -12.44 -17.85
CA THR A 241 5.59 -13.39 -17.16
C THR A 241 6.65 -12.65 -16.35
N THR A 242 7.42 -13.35 -15.53
CA THR A 242 8.55 -12.77 -14.80
C THR A 242 9.68 -12.29 -15.73
N THR A 243 9.64 -12.67 -17.00
CA THR A 243 10.58 -12.23 -18.04
C THR A 243 10.03 -11.12 -18.94
N THR A 244 8.80 -10.66 -18.69
CA THR A 244 8.21 -9.51 -19.40
C THR A 244 8.93 -8.22 -19.00
N LEU A 245 9.31 -7.43 -19.99
CA LEU A 245 9.95 -6.13 -19.81
C LEU A 245 8.90 -5.05 -19.57
N PHE A 246 9.10 -4.22 -18.56
CA PHE A 246 8.28 -3.05 -18.25
C PHE A 246 9.13 -1.79 -18.35
N GLU A 247 8.55 -0.70 -18.82
CA GLU A 247 9.15 0.63 -18.65
C GLU A 247 9.08 1.01 -17.18
N VAL A 248 10.23 1.22 -16.53
CA VAL A 248 10.25 1.55 -15.12
C VAL A 248 10.21 3.06 -14.84
N ALA A 249 10.12 3.86 -15.89
CA ALA A 249 10.00 5.32 -15.82
C ALA A 249 11.06 5.91 -14.86
N SER A 250 10.65 6.72 -13.88
CA SER A 250 11.60 7.38 -12.97
C SER A 250 12.43 6.45 -12.09
N MET A 251 12.10 5.16 -11.98
CA MET A 251 13.00 4.18 -11.34
C MET A 251 14.30 3.97 -12.18
N THR A 252 14.39 4.55 -13.37
CA THR A 252 15.63 4.71 -14.13
C THR A 252 16.69 5.50 -13.37
N LYS A 253 16.28 6.52 -12.60
CA LYS A 253 17.20 7.43 -11.90
C LYS A 253 18.07 6.73 -10.84
N PRO A 254 17.53 5.85 -9.97
CA PRO A 254 18.36 5.06 -9.06
C PRO A 254 19.37 4.16 -9.77
N ALA A 255 18.96 3.52 -10.87
CA ALA A 255 19.86 2.68 -11.66
C ALA A 255 20.99 3.51 -12.29
N PHE A 256 20.67 4.69 -12.84
CA PHE A 256 21.69 5.62 -13.33
C PHE A 256 22.58 6.17 -12.21
N ALA A 257 22.01 6.49 -11.03
CA ALA A 257 22.78 6.94 -9.89
C ALA A 257 23.82 5.89 -9.44
N TYR A 258 23.46 4.60 -9.48
CA TYR A 258 24.38 3.49 -9.22
C TYR A 258 25.56 3.53 -10.21
N VAL A 259 25.28 3.67 -11.51
CA VAL A 259 26.31 3.74 -12.56
C VAL A 259 27.19 5.00 -12.41
N ALA A 260 26.59 6.13 -12.06
CA ALA A 260 27.34 7.36 -11.82
C ALA A 260 28.28 7.25 -10.60
N LEU A 261 27.83 6.58 -9.53
CA LEU A 261 28.69 6.33 -8.36
C LEU A 261 29.81 5.33 -8.64
N LYS A 262 29.62 4.39 -9.58
CA LYS A 262 30.74 3.57 -10.07
C LYS A 262 31.81 4.42 -10.73
N LEU A 263 31.44 5.43 -11.52
CA LEU A 263 32.42 6.38 -12.07
C LEU A 263 33.13 7.19 -11.00
N VAL A 264 32.45 7.49 -9.89
CA VAL A 264 33.08 8.17 -8.75
C VAL A 264 34.13 7.26 -8.09
N GLU A 265 33.82 5.98 -7.86
CA GLU A 265 34.79 5.01 -7.33
C GLU A 265 35.99 4.80 -8.26
N ASP A 266 35.75 4.84 -9.57
CA ASP A 266 36.81 4.74 -10.58
C ASP A 266 37.64 6.04 -10.73
N GLY A 267 37.33 7.07 -9.93
CA GLY A 267 38.01 8.37 -9.98
C GLY A 267 37.77 9.19 -11.25
N LYS A 268 36.75 8.81 -12.04
CA LYS A 268 36.42 9.47 -13.32
C LYS A 268 35.38 10.58 -13.18
N LEU A 269 34.59 10.56 -12.13
CA LEU A 269 33.56 11.57 -11.81
C LEU A 269 33.78 12.07 -10.38
N ASP A 270 33.77 13.37 -10.19
CA ASP A 270 33.79 14.01 -8.87
C ASP A 270 32.38 14.53 -8.56
N LEU A 271 31.81 14.09 -7.44
CA LEU A 271 30.45 14.47 -7.01
C LEU A 271 30.30 15.96 -6.75
N ASP A 272 31.40 16.67 -6.42
CA ASP A 272 31.38 18.07 -5.99
C ASP A 272 31.97 19.03 -7.03
N ARG A 273 32.46 18.49 -8.14
CA ARG A 273 32.97 19.30 -9.26
C ARG A 273 31.78 19.80 -10.11
N PRO A 274 31.72 21.12 -10.43
CA PRO A 274 30.66 21.66 -11.27
C PRO A 274 30.57 21.01 -12.66
N LEU A 275 29.34 20.69 -13.11
CA LEU A 275 29.13 20.11 -14.43
C LEU A 275 29.57 21.03 -15.56
N ALA A 276 29.54 22.34 -15.35
CA ALA A 276 30.03 23.34 -16.30
C ALA A 276 31.50 23.19 -16.69
N GLU A 277 32.30 22.54 -15.83
CA GLU A 277 33.72 22.24 -16.14
C GLU A 277 33.89 21.00 -17.04
N VAL A 278 32.81 20.24 -17.20
CA VAL A 278 32.82 18.99 -17.98
C VAL A 278 32.06 19.14 -19.29
N VAL A 279 30.90 19.80 -19.29
CA VAL A 279 30.04 19.97 -20.45
C VAL A 279 29.65 21.43 -20.66
N ASP A 280 29.47 21.80 -21.91
CA ASP A 280 28.89 23.09 -22.26
C ASP A 280 27.44 23.16 -21.81
N LEU A 281 27.14 24.08 -20.92
CA LEU A 281 25.79 24.33 -20.43
C LEU A 281 25.13 25.40 -21.31
N PRO A 282 23.79 25.28 -21.55
CA PRO A 282 23.09 26.35 -22.25
C PRO A 282 23.20 27.65 -21.44
N ALA A 283 23.75 28.69 -22.06
CA ALA A 283 23.81 30.00 -21.42
C ALA A 283 22.40 30.54 -21.22
N VAL A 284 22.00 30.74 -19.97
CA VAL A 284 20.72 31.39 -19.63
C VAL A 284 21.07 32.79 -19.10
N PRO A 285 20.75 33.86 -19.84
CA PRO A 285 21.03 35.22 -19.39
C PRO A 285 20.43 35.47 -18.01
N GLY A 286 21.25 36.04 -17.10
CA GLY A 286 20.84 36.35 -15.74
C GLY A 286 20.81 35.19 -14.75
N GLN A 287 21.29 33.99 -15.15
CA GLN A 287 21.31 32.79 -14.27
C GLN A 287 22.74 32.17 -14.18
N PRO A 288 23.69 32.83 -13.54
CA PRO A 288 25.06 32.29 -13.38
C PRO A 288 25.07 31.04 -12.47
N GLU A 289 24.02 30.80 -11.67
CA GLU A 289 23.89 29.68 -10.76
C GLU A 289 23.93 28.33 -11.48
N LEU A 290 23.55 28.27 -12.76
CA LEU A 290 23.58 27.05 -13.58
C LEU A 290 25.00 26.45 -13.61
N THR A 291 26.03 27.27 -13.62
CA THR A 291 27.43 26.81 -13.64
C THR A 291 27.91 26.19 -12.33
N ARG A 292 27.15 26.33 -11.25
CA ARG A 292 27.47 25.79 -9.92
C ARG A 292 26.91 24.40 -9.66
N ILE A 293 26.08 23.87 -10.57
CA ILE A 293 25.42 22.57 -10.38
C ILE A 293 26.46 21.46 -10.42
N THR A 294 26.45 20.60 -9.40
CA THR A 294 27.35 19.46 -9.26
C THR A 294 26.59 18.12 -9.44
N PRO A 295 27.28 17.00 -9.74
CA PRO A 295 26.68 15.68 -9.75
C PRO A 295 25.92 15.35 -8.45
N ARG A 296 26.45 15.71 -7.29
CA ARG A 296 25.79 15.53 -5.99
C ARG A 296 24.45 16.24 -5.94
N MET A 297 24.39 17.49 -6.38
CA MET A 297 23.14 18.27 -6.41
C MET A 297 22.11 17.68 -7.37
N VAL A 298 22.55 17.08 -8.48
CA VAL A 298 21.67 16.36 -9.39
C VAL A 298 21.09 15.11 -8.71
N LEU A 299 21.96 14.25 -8.19
CA LEU A 299 21.56 12.96 -7.61
C LEU A 299 20.70 13.13 -6.35
N SER A 300 20.87 14.21 -5.58
CA SER A 300 20.06 14.54 -4.41
C SER A 300 18.84 15.41 -4.71
N HIS A 301 18.58 15.74 -5.99
CA HIS A 301 17.51 16.66 -6.38
C HIS A 301 17.57 18.03 -5.71
N THR A 302 18.78 18.58 -5.58
CA THR A 302 18.99 19.93 -5.05
C THR A 302 19.57 20.90 -6.10
N SER A 303 19.52 20.50 -7.39
CA SER A 303 20.09 21.30 -8.48
C SER A 303 19.38 22.64 -8.75
N GLY A 304 18.14 22.79 -8.30
CA GLY A 304 17.31 23.94 -8.63
C GLY A 304 16.67 23.90 -10.02
N LEU A 305 16.94 22.87 -10.82
CA LEU A 305 16.35 22.72 -12.15
C LEU A 305 14.91 22.19 -12.08
N PRO A 306 14.04 22.55 -13.04
CA PRO A 306 12.66 22.02 -13.12
C PRO A 306 12.67 20.50 -13.35
N ASN A 307 11.54 19.84 -13.08
CA ASN A 307 11.40 18.43 -13.47
C ASN A 307 11.52 18.27 -14.99
N TRP A 308 10.81 19.10 -15.73
CA TRP A 308 10.93 19.22 -17.17
C TRP A 308 10.90 20.69 -17.55
N ARG A 309 11.67 21.08 -18.55
CA ARG A 309 11.63 22.45 -19.08
C ARG A 309 10.31 22.74 -19.78
N PRO A 310 9.86 24.02 -19.85
CA PRO A 310 8.66 24.39 -20.59
C PRO A 310 8.73 23.93 -22.06
N GLY A 311 7.66 23.32 -22.56
CA GLY A 311 7.61 22.79 -23.93
C GLY A 311 7.92 21.29 -24.06
N GLY A 312 8.27 20.62 -22.96
CA GLY A 312 8.42 19.16 -22.84
C GLY A 312 9.68 18.59 -23.46
N GLY A 313 10.56 18.03 -22.61
CA GLY A 313 11.66 17.12 -22.99
C GLY A 313 12.92 17.77 -23.53
N GLU A 314 13.90 16.98 -23.65
CA GLU A 314 15.32 16.93 -24.04
C GLU A 314 15.86 17.97 -25.07
N ARG A 315 15.21 19.12 -25.32
CA ARG A 315 15.49 19.96 -26.49
C ARG A 315 15.98 21.36 -26.13
N ASP A 316 16.55 21.99 -27.14
CA ASP A 316 17.04 23.35 -27.13
C ASP A 316 16.00 24.33 -26.59
N GLY A 317 16.34 24.98 -25.50
CA GLY A 317 15.51 25.95 -24.85
C GLY A 317 16.13 26.35 -23.50
N PRO A 318 15.69 27.44 -22.91
CA PRO A 318 16.23 27.90 -21.64
C PRO A 318 15.97 26.85 -20.54
N LEU A 319 16.99 26.55 -19.75
CA LEU A 319 16.94 25.67 -18.59
C LEU A 319 16.95 26.55 -17.33
N PRO A 320 15.77 26.98 -16.83
CA PRO A 320 15.70 27.94 -15.73
C PRO A 320 16.13 27.29 -14.40
N VAL A 321 16.86 28.06 -13.59
CA VAL A 321 17.14 27.70 -12.19
C VAL A 321 16.04 28.29 -11.32
N LEU A 322 15.22 27.43 -10.70
CA LEU A 322 14.03 27.83 -9.93
C LEU A 322 14.35 28.27 -8.50
N PHE A 323 15.50 27.85 -7.98
CA PHE A 323 16.03 28.20 -6.65
C PHE A 323 17.54 27.96 -6.62
N PRO A 324 18.28 28.56 -5.69
CA PRO A 324 19.74 28.40 -5.61
C PRO A 324 20.14 26.93 -5.48
N PRO A 325 21.05 26.43 -6.35
CA PRO A 325 21.55 25.05 -6.27
C PRO A 325 22.10 24.72 -4.88
N GLY A 326 21.75 23.54 -4.37
CA GLY A 326 22.12 23.06 -3.04
C GLY A 326 21.23 23.53 -1.90
N SER A 327 20.30 24.49 -2.11
CA SER A 327 19.57 25.13 -1.00
C SER A 327 18.37 24.33 -0.47
N ARG A 328 17.72 23.53 -1.30
CA ARG A 328 16.56 22.72 -0.94
C ARG A 328 16.30 21.60 -1.93
N PHE A 329 15.41 20.69 -1.56
CA PHE A 329 14.90 19.66 -2.46
C PHE A 329 13.97 20.25 -3.54
N GLY A 330 14.10 19.73 -4.75
CA GLY A 330 13.20 19.97 -5.89
C GLY A 330 13.45 18.93 -6.96
N TYR A 331 12.51 18.00 -7.13
CA TYR A 331 12.64 16.87 -8.03
C TYR A 331 12.86 17.32 -9.49
N SER A 332 13.88 16.76 -10.16
CA SER A 332 14.28 17.18 -11.50
C SER A 332 14.70 16.01 -12.38
N GLY A 333 13.99 15.80 -13.50
CA GLY A 333 14.41 14.93 -14.60
C GLY A 333 15.44 15.59 -15.49
N GLU A 334 15.32 16.91 -15.75
CA GLU A 334 16.28 17.69 -16.56
C GLU A 334 17.70 17.62 -15.98
N ALA A 335 17.82 17.66 -14.64
CA ALA A 335 19.12 17.54 -14.00
C ALA A 335 19.80 16.20 -14.30
N PHE A 336 19.05 15.10 -14.29
CA PHE A 336 19.57 13.77 -14.61
C PHE A 336 20.03 13.66 -16.06
N PHE A 337 19.29 14.27 -17.00
CA PHE A 337 19.71 14.33 -18.39
C PHE A 337 20.98 15.16 -18.56
N LEU A 338 21.12 16.28 -17.84
CA LEU A 338 22.33 17.08 -17.83
C LEU A 338 23.54 16.29 -17.31
N LEU A 339 23.37 15.55 -16.20
CA LEU A 339 24.41 14.69 -15.65
C LEU A 339 24.78 13.56 -16.61
N GLN A 340 23.81 12.97 -17.34
CA GLN A 340 24.10 11.98 -18.37
C GLN A 340 25.04 12.52 -19.46
N ARG A 341 24.83 13.74 -19.93
CA ARG A 341 25.74 14.38 -20.92
C ARG A 341 27.17 14.46 -20.39
N ALA A 342 27.35 14.87 -19.13
CA ALA A 342 28.66 14.89 -18.51
C ALA A 342 29.25 13.48 -18.36
N PHE A 343 28.43 12.53 -17.95
CA PHE A 343 28.78 11.13 -17.85
C PHE A 343 29.28 10.55 -19.19
N GLU A 344 28.54 10.74 -20.27
CA GLU A 344 28.91 10.25 -21.60
C GLU A 344 30.16 10.93 -22.15
N LYS A 345 30.36 12.21 -21.83
CA LYS A 345 31.58 12.92 -22.20
C LYS A 345 32.82 12.39 -21.45
N VAL A 346 32.68 12.10 -20.17
CA VAL A 346 33.80 11.59 -19.35
C VAL A 346 34.12 10.13 -19.72
N THR A 347 33.13 9.32 -20.00
CA THR A 347 33.30 7.90 -20.36
C THR A 347 33.71 7.69 -21.80
N GLY A 348 33.37 8.62 -22.71
CA GLY A 348 33.49 8.46 -24.17
C GLY A 348 32.51 7.41 -24.73
N ALA A 349 31.53 6.96 -23.94
CA ALA A 349 30.58 5.92 -24.32
C ALA A 349 29.13 6.32 -23.98
N PRO A 350 28.17 5.91 -24.81
CA PRO A 350 26.75 6.07 -24.49
C PRO A 350 26.38 5.36 -23.19
N LEU A 351 25.41 5.90 -22.42
CA LEU A 351 24.94 5.34 -21.16
C LEU A 351 24.60 3.85 -21.27
N GLU A 352 23.88 3.45 -22.32
CA GLU A 352 23.53 2.04 -22.55
C GLU A 352 24.74 1.12 -22.60
N ALA A 353 25.78 1.50 -23.33
CA ALA A 353 26.98 0.70 -23.49
C ALA A 353 27.74 0.56 -22.17
N TYR A 354 27.91 1.66 -21.44
CA TYR A 354 28.61 1.65 -20.16
C TYR A 354 27.84 0.88 -19.09
N ALA A 355 26.50 1.02 -19.04
CA ALA A 355 25.66 0.35 -18.05
C ALA A 355 25.68 -1.18 -18.18
N LYS A 356 25.92 -1.73 -19.37
CA LYS A 356 26.08 -3.17 -19.55
C LYS A 356 27.20 -3.72 -18.70
N ASP A 357 28.34 -3.03 -18.64
CA ASP A 357 29.52 -3.47 -17.91
C ASP A 357 29.53 -3.04 -16.44
N ALA A 358 28.91 -1.90 -16.12
CA ALA A 358 28.95 -1.29 -14.78
C ALA A 358 27.74 -1.64 -13.90
N LEU A 359 26.62 -2.07 -14.50
CA LEU A 359 25.37 -2.36 -13.78
C LEU A 359 24.81 -3.74 -14.15
N PHE A 360 24.50 -3.95 -15.44
CA PHE A 360 23.71 -5.12 -15.83
C PHE A 360 24.48 -6.43 -15.65
N ALA A 361 25.68 -6.54 -16.19
CA ALA A 361 26.48 -7.76 -16.08
C ALA A 361 26.93 -8.06 -14.63
N PRO A 362 27.46 -7.08 -13.85
CA PRO A 362 27.84 -7.35 -12.46
C PRO A 362 26.68 -7.77 -11.57
N LEU A 363 25.48 -7.23 -11.79
CA LEU A 363 24.30 -7.58 -11.01
C LEU A 363 23.50 -8.75 -11.60
N GLY A 364 23.88 -9.27 -12.78
CA GLY A 364 23.15 -10.32 -13.47
C GLY A 364 21.75 -9.90 -13.95
N MET A 365 21.61 -8.63 -14.35
CA MET A 365 20.38 -8.09 -14.94
C MET A 365 20.34 -8.43 -16.43
N GLU A 366 19.95 -9.67 -16.74
CA GLU A 366 20.01 -10.20 -18.11
C GLU A 366 19.00 -9.55 -19.06
N ARG A 367 17.92 -8.97 -18.50
CA ARG A 367 16.81 -8.38 -19.23
C ARG A 367 16.59 -6.94 -18.81
N ALA A 368 17.62 -6.12 -19.08
CA ALA A 368 17.59 -4.69 -18.81
C ALA A 368 18.23 -3.91 -19.95
N SER A 369 17.65 -2.74 -20.28
CA SER A 369 18.22 -1.83 -21.27
C SER A 369 17.72 -0.42 -21.03
N PHE A 370 18.62 0.58 -21.17
CA PHE A 370 18.23 2.00 -21.18
C PHE A 370 17.74 2.47 -22.55
N ALA A 371 18.01 1.72 -23.61
CA ALA A 371 17.61 2.08 -24.97
C ALA A 371 16.82 0.94 -25.61
N TRP A 372 15.78 1.31 -26.34
CA TRP A 372 15.01 0.33 -27.11
C TRP A 372 15.83 -0.21 -28.30
N ALA A 373 15.72 -1.52 -28.52
CA ALA A 373 16.23 -2.21 -29.68
C ALA A 373 15.17 -3.23 -30.18
N PRO A 374 15.14 -3.56 -31.47
CA PRO A 374 14.09 -4.41 -32.06
C PRO A 374 13.92 -5.78 -31.36
N GLU A 375 14.99 -6.37 -30.86
CA GLU A 375 14.98 -7.64 -30.15
C GLU A 375 14.21 -7.62 -28.82
N LEU A 376 13.97 -6.43 -28.25
CA LEU A 376 13.21 -6.25 -27.00
C LEU A 376 11.69 -6.26 -27.25
N ASP A 377 11.22 -5.99 -28.46
CA ASP A 377 9.79 -5.79 -28.77
C ASP A 377 8.93 -6.99 -28.37
N ALA A 378 9.43 -8.22 -28.53
CA ALA A 378 8.69 -9.43 -28.19
C ALA A 378 8.44 -9.61 -26.69
N ALA A 379 9.35 -9.10 -25.85
CA ALA A 379 9.26 -9.19 -24.41
C ALA A 379 8.67 -7.94 -23.75
N LEU A 380 8.57 -6.83 -24.49
CA LEU A 380 8.15 -5.54 -23.96
C LEU A 380 6.63 -5.49 -23.77
N ALA A 381 6.19 -5.16 -22.57
CA ALA A 381 4.78 -4.91 -22.27
C ALA A 381 4.27 -3.67 -23.01
N THR A 382 2.97 -3.64 -23.31
CA THR A 382 2.25 -2.46 -23.75
C THR A 382 1.69 -1.75 -22.53
N GLY A 383 1.84 -0.43 -22.44
CA GLY A 383 1.20 0.36 -21.41
C GLY A 383 -0.29 0.59 -21.72
N HIS A 384 -1.09 0.84 -20.69
CA HIS A 384 -2.54 0.99 -20.80
C HIS A 384 -3.03 2.25 -20.09
N ASP A 385 -4.16 2.76 -20.54
CA ASP A 385 -4.85 3.90 -19.92
C ASP A 385 -5.62 3.50 -18.63
N GLU A 386 -6.42 4.42 -18.11
CA GLU A 386 -7.21 4.22 -16.88
C GLU A 386 -8.32 3.18 -17.05
N ASP A 387 -8.79 2.96 -18.27
CA ASP A 387 -9.79 1.95 -18.61
C ASP A 387 -9.16 0.58 -18.97
N GLY A 388 -7.83 0.46 -18.91
CA GLY A 388 -7.10 -0.75 -19.33
C GLY A 388 -6.98 -0.91 -20.85
N LYS A 389 -7.18 0.15 -21.64
CA LYS A 389 -7.00 0.14 -23.10
C LYS A 389 -5.53 0.34 -23.46
N PRO A 390 -5.00 -0.41 -24.45
CA PRO A 390 -3.60 -0.32 -24.81
C PRO A 390 -3.26 1.04 -25.45
N LYS A 391 -2.13 1.59 -25.04
CA LYS A 391 -1.51 2.81 -25.55
C LYS A 391 -0.44 2.47 -26.61
N ALA A 392 0.01 3.46 -27.35
CA ALA A 392 1.15 3.29 -28.25
C ALA A 392 2.42 3.01 -27.44
N ARG A 393 3.20 2.00 -27.84
CA ARG A 393 4.50 1.70 -27.24
C ARG A 393 5.50 2.82 -27.54
N ALA A 394 6.18 3.31 -26.53
CA ALA A 394 7.35 4.15 -26.72
C ALA A 394 8.56 3.28 -27.13
N ARG A 395 9.34 3.77 -28.08
CA ARG A 395 10.57 3.13 -28.55
C ARG A 395 11.71 4.13 -28.39
N TYR A 396 12.19 4.27 -27.16
CA TYR A 396 13.29 5.18 -26.81
C TYR A 396 14.61 4.65 -27.38
N ARG A 397 14.98 5.06 -28.59
CA ARG A 397 16.22 4.63 -29.26
C ARG A 397 17.49 5.15 -28.61
N HIS A 398 17.37 6.20 -27.79
CA HIS A 398 18.45 6.79 -27.03
C HIS A 398 18.16 6.64 -25.55
N ALA A 399 19.19 6.27 -24.80
CA ALA A 399 19.12 6.20 -23.35
C ALA A 399 18.84 7.58 -22.74
N ASN A 400 17.97 7.63 -21.74
CA ASN A 400 17.77 8.81 -20.91
C ASN A 400 17.82 8.40 -19.43
N ALA A 401 18.75 8.96 -18.68
CA ALA A 401 19.00 8.67 -17.28
C ALA A 401 17.79 8.91 -16.36
N ALA A 402 16.78 9.64 -16.84
CA ALA A 402 15.61 9.99 -16.04
C ALA A 402 14.45 8.99 -16.15
N TYR A 403 14.28 8.23 -17.29
CA TYR A 403 13.03 7.49 -17.48
C TYR A 403 13.01 6.34 -18.49
N THR A 404 14.08 6.03 -19.24
CA THR A 404 13.98 5.08 -20.37
C THR A 404 14.35 3.64 -20.05
N LEU A 405 14.78 3.32 -18.85
CA LEU A 405 15.12 1.93 -18.48
C LEU A 405 13.88 1.03 -18.65
N VAL A 406 14.07 -0.07 -19.38
CA VAL A 406 13.16 -1.21 -19.42
C VAL A 406 13.82 -2.40 -18.75
N THR A 407 13.06 -3.14 -17.92
CA THR A 407 13.59 -4.30 -17.20
C THR A 407 12.46 -5.17 -16.65
N THR A 408 12.82 -6.28 -16.04
CA THR A 408 11.89 -7.17 -15.31
C THR A 408 11.90 -6.86 -13.81
N ALA A 409 10.85 -7.28 -13.08
CA ALA A 409 10.83 -7.11 -11.62
C ALA A 409 11.96 -7.90 -10.92
N PRO A 410 12.28 -9.16 -11.30
CA PRO A 410 13.43 -9.86 -10.74
C PRO A 410 14.77 -9.15 -10.99
N ASP A 411 15.00 -8.64 -12.20
CA ASP A 411 16.26 -7.96 -12.50
C ASP A 411 16.40 -6.64 -11.74
N TYR A 412 15.31 -5.86 -11.65
CA TYR A 412 15.36 -4.65 -10.82
C TYR A 412 15.54 -4.97 -9.33
N ALA A 413 14.99 -6.09 -8.85
CA ALA A 413 15.21 -6.53 -7.46
C ALA A 413 16.68 -6.87 -7.18
N ARG A 414 17.50 -7.23 -8.19
CA ARG A 414 18.95 -7.38 -8.04
C ARG A 414 19.66 -6.07 -7.71
N VAL A 415 19.13 -4.93 -8.19
CA VAL A 415 19.63 -3.62 -7.73
C VAL A 415 19.39 -3.46 -6.24
N LEU A 416 18.19 -3.84 -5.73
CA LEU A 416 17.89 -3.76 -4.30
C LEU A 416 18.80 -4.70 -3.49
N THR A 417 19.03 -5.92 -3.98
CA THR A 417 19.92 -6.88 -3.29
C THR A 417 21.37 -6.40 -3.27
N ALA A 418 21.85 -5.76 -4.35
CA ALA A 418 23.18 -5.18 -4.39
C ALA A 418 23.34 -3.98 -3.42
N LEU A 419 22.28 -3.22 -3.16
CA LEU A 419 22.29 -2.18 -2.13
C LEU A 419 22.24 -2.74 -0.70
N LEU A 420 21.63 -3.92 -0.53
CA LEU A 420 21.56 -4.60 0.78
C LEU A 420 22.87 -5.36 1.10
N ASP A 421 23.49 -5.95 0.10
CA ASP A 421 24.70 -6.78 0.23
C ASP A 421 25.61 -6.63 -1.01
N PRO A 422 26.32 -5.50 -1.15
CA PRO A 422 27.18 -5.26 -2.32
C PRO A 422 28.34 -6.25 -2.44
N GLU A 423 28.83 -6.78 -1.32
CA GLU A 423 29.93 -7.73 -1.29
C GLU A 423 29.59 -9.06 -2.01
N ALA A 424 28.31 -9.45 -2.01
CA ALA A 424 27.83 -10.64 -2.71
C ALA A 424 27.97 -10.56 -4.24
N PHE A 425 28.11 -9.35 -4.81
CA PHE A 425 28.21 -9.12 -6.25
C PHE A 425 29.65 -8.93 -6.75
N GLY A 426 30.63 -8.99 -5.84
CA GLY A 426 32.04 -8.93 -6.16
C GLY A 426 32.56 -7.53 -6.50
N PRO A 427 33.83 -7.39 -6.90
CA PRO A 427 34.54 -6.12 -6.99
C PRO A 427 34.08 -5.20 -8.14
N LYS A 428 33.30 -5.73 -9.09
CA LYS A 428 32.74 -4.93 -10.18
C LYS A 428 31.46 -4.19 -9.77
N ALA A 429 30.80 -4.65 -8.72
CA ALA A 429 29.65 -3.94 -8.14
C ALA A 429 30.09 -2.65 -7.40
N LEU A 430 29.12 -1.82 -7.06
CA LEU A 430 29.36 -0.64 -6.21
C LEU A 430 29.81 -1.12 -4.82
N SER A 431 30.87 -0.53 -4.27
CA SER A 431 31.37 -0.90 -2.96
C SER A 431 30.41 -0.55 -1.82
N ARG A 432 30.61 -1.12 -0.63
CA ARG A 432 29.87 -0.73 0.58
C ARG A 432 29.94 0.78 0.82
N ALA A 433 31.11 1.39 0.66
CA ALA A 433 31.27 2.82 0.82
C ALA A 433 30.44 3.63 -0.20
N GLY A 434 30.38 3.16 -1.44
CA GLY A 434 29.53 3.75 -2.49
C GLY A 434 28.05 3.62 -2.19
N VAL A 435 27.62 2.44 -1.72
CA VAL A 435 26.23 2.21 -1.27
C VAL A 435 25.88 3.10 -0.08
N ASP A 436 26.74 3.19 0.92
CA ASP A 436 26.53 4.04 2.10
C ASP A 436 26.45 5.52 1.72
N ALA A 437 27.26 5.97 0.75
CA ALA A 437 27.15 7.31 0.19
C ALA A 437 25.83 7.53 -0.55
N MET A 438 25.37 6.51 -1.31
CA MET A 438 24.12 6.54 -2.07
C MET A 438 22.89 6.66 -1.16
N LEU A 439 22.87 5.92 -0.05
CA LEU A 439 21.74 5.83 0.86
C LEU A 439 21.80 6.80 2.04
N ARG A 440 22.83 7.61 2.14
CA ARG A 440 22.94 8.66 3.17
C ARG A 440 21.91 9.77 2.93
N ARG A 441 21.20 10.19 3.99
CA ARG A 441 20.28 11.33 3.95
C ARG A 441 21.02 12.61 3.56
N ALA A 442 20.83 13.08 2.33
CA ALA A 442 21.52 14.28 1.80
C ALA A 442 20.68 15.55 2.01
N VAL A 443 19.37 15.47 1.83
CA VAL A 443 18.46 16.61 1.97
C VAL A 443 17.11 16.15 2.53
N ARG A 444 16.46 17.01 3.31
CA ARG A 444 15.08 16.78 3.75
C ARG A 444 14.13 17.22 2.63
N ALA A 445 13.20 16.33 2.23
CA ALA A 445 12.16 16.67 1.28
C ALA A 445 10.97 17.34 2.00
N ASP A 446 10.42 18.42 1.42
CA ASP A 446 9.25 19.09 1.97
C ASP A 446 8.01 18.20 1.80
N ALA A 447 7.07 18.28 2.77
CA ALA A 447 5.80 17.60 2.70
C ALA A 447 4.93 18.02 1.51
N ARG A 448 5.18 19.19 0.92
CA ARG A 448 4.47 19.74 -0.24
C ARG A 448 5.02 19.28 -1.58
N ASP A 449 6.14 18.57 -1.62
CA ASP A 449 6.68 18.05 -2.87
C ASP A 449 5.70 17.03 -3.48
N PRO A 450 5.40 17.11 -4.80
CA PRO A 450 4.36 16.33 -5.45
C PRO A 450 4.73 14.85 -5.69
N ILE A 451 5.82 14.37 -5.10
CA ILE A 451 6.22 12.96 -5.24
C ILE A 451 5.24 12.09 -4.46
N GLU A 452 4.64 11.11 -5.14
CA GLU A 452 3.83 10.08 -4.50
C GLU A 452 4.66 9.37 -3.41
N ARG A 453 4.19 9.46 -2.16
CA ARG A 453 4.88 8.90 -0.99
C ARG A 453 4.07 7.75 -0.43
N PRO A 454 4.45 6.51 -0.68
CA PRO A 454 3.88 5.38 0.05
C PRO A 454 4.24 5.53 1.53
N GLY A 455 3.27 5.42 2.40
CA GLY A 455 3.51 5.50 3.85
C GLY A 455 3.41 6.88 4.50
N ARG A 456 2.84 7.88 3.81
CA ARG A 456 2.51 9.19 4.43
C ARG A 456 1.68 9.09 5.70
N ALA A 457 0.98 7.97 5.91
CA ALA A 457 0.25 7.65 7.14
C ALA A 457 1.14 7.38 8.36
N ARG A 458 2.46 7.24 8.19
CA ARG A 458 3.38 6.81 9.26
C ARG A 458 4.11 7.94 9.99
N GLY A 459 3.89 9.20 9.62
CA GLY A 459 4.32 10.36 10.39
C GLY A 459 5.83 10.65 10.42
N GLY A 460 6.67 9.89 9.70
CA GLY A 460 8.10 10.08 9.64
C GLY A 460 8.55 11.21 8.72
N ALA A 461 9.77 11.71 8.91
CA ALA A 461 10.39 12.65 7.99
C ALA A 461 10.82 11.94 6.71
N VAL A 462 10.74 12.66 5.59
CA VAL A 462 11.22 12.18 4.29
C VAL A 462 12.50 12.90 3.93
N PHE A 463 13.49 12.14 3.52
CA PHE A 463 14.77 12.62 3.03
C PHE A 463 15.03 12.11 1.62
N TRP A 464 16.06 12.62 1.00
CA TRP A 464 16.58 12.11 -0.26
C TRP A 464 18.09 11.87 -0.13
N GLY A 465 18.53 10.71 -0.64
CA GLY A 465 19.93 10.36 -0.81
C GLY A 465 20.39 10.65 -2.25
N LEU A 466 21.34 9.89 -2.76
CA LEU A 466 21.77 10.01 -4.15
C LEU A 466 20.95 9.05 -5.03
N GLY A 467 19.87 9.58 -5.61
CA GLY A 467 18.94 8.85 -6.48
C GLY A 467 17.79 8.14 -5.77
N TRP A 468 17.73 8.12 -4.44
CA TRP A 468 16.70 7.41 -3.67
C TRP A 468 16.00 8.31 -2.67
N GLY A 469 14.68 8.12 -2.55
CA GLY A 469 13.89 8.62 -1.44
C GLY A 469 14.11 7.78 -0.18
N ILE A 470 14.05 8.41 0.99
CA ILE A 470 14.30 7.79 2.29
C ILE A 470 13.18 8.18 3.23
N ASN A 471 12.34 7.22 3.60
CA ASN A 471 11.33 7.40 4.63
C ASN A 471 11.91 6.99 5.99
N GLU A 472 11.90 7.91 6.93
CA GLU A 472 12.19 7.58 8.32
C GLU A 472 11.03 6.83 8.93
N THR A 473 11.27 5.63 9.46
CA THR A 473 10.26 4.83 10.15
C THR A 473 10.79 4.36 11.51
N PRO A 474 9.91 4.01 12.45
CA PRO A 474 10.35 3.44 13.73
C PRO A 474 11.14 2.14 13.60
N GLY A 475 11.01 1.42 12.48
CA GLY A 475 11.75 0.19 12.16
C GLY A 475 13.08 0.41 11.45
N GLY A 476 13.47 1.68 11.22
CA GLY A 476 14.64 2.07 10.43
C GLY A 476 14.23 2.75 9.13
N ASP A 477 15.21 3.17 8.35
CA ASP A 477 14.97 3.84 7.07
C ASP A 477 14.42 2.84 6.04
N VAL A 478 13.36 3.26 5.32
CA VAL A 478 12.87 2.61 4.11
C VAL A 478 13.30 3.42 2.91
N ILE A 479 14.10 2.80 2.07
CA ILE A 479 14.65 3.40 0.86
C ILE A 479 13.70 3.08 -0.30
N TYR A 480 13.29 4.07 -1.09
CA TYR A 480 12.28 3.84 -2.12
C TYR A 480 12.46 4.74 -3.34
N HIS A 481 11.89 4.31 -4.46
CA HIS A 481 11.62 5.14 -5.62
C HIS A 481 10.37 4.65 -6.36
N SER A 482 9.59 5.57 -6.92
CA SER A 482 8.46 5.25 -7.81
C SER A 482 8.76 5.66 -9.24
N GLY A 483 8.02 5.08 -10.17
CA GLY A 483 8.09 5.40 -11.59
C GLY A 483 6.72 5.63 -12.20
N ALA A 484 6.55 6.73 -12.90
CA ALA A 484 5.31 7.08 -13.59
C ALA A 484 5.61 7.74 -14.93
N ASN A 485 4.95 7.31 -16.00
CA ASN A 485 5.07 7.92 -17.32
C ASN A 485 3.71 8.00 -18.04
N GLN A 486 3.69 8.73 -19.14
CA GLN A 486 2.49 8.91 -19.96
C GLN A 486 2.20 7.71 -20.88
N THR A 487 3.14 6.78 -21.01
CA THR A 487 2.97 5.56 -21.81
C THR A 487 2.12 4.51 -21.10
N GLY A 488 1.80 4.70 -19.80
CA GLY A 488 0.87 3.85 -19.05
C GLY A 488 1.50 2.99 -17.97
N PHE A 489 2.79 3.21 -17.66
CA PHE A 489 3.46 2.42 -16.62
C PHE A 489 3.48 3.14 -15.28
N ARG A 490 3.28 2.38 -14.19
CA ARG A 490 3.37 2.81 -12.80
C ARG A 490 4.14 1.77 -12.03
N CYS A 491 5.32 2.13 -11.57
CA CYS A 491 6.26 1.19 -10.96
C CYS A 491 6.70 1.68 -9.58
N TYR A 492 7.12 0.75 -8.75
CA TYR A 492 7.60 1.04 -7.40
C TYR A 492 8.66 0.05 -6.97
N GLY A 493 9.65 0.54 -6.24
CA GLY A 493 10.66 -0.28 -5.58
C GLY A 493 11.00 0.29 -4.22
N GLN A 494 11.11 -0.58 -3.20
CA GLN A 494 11.62 -0.22 -1.88
C GLN A 494 12.51 -1.31 -1.30
N LEU A 495 13.38 -0.92 -0.39
CA LEU A 495 14.18 -1.83 0.45
C LEU A 495 14.26 -1.30 1.87
N SER A 496 14.42 -2.23 2.82
CA SER A 496 14.68 -1.96 4.23
C SER A 496 16.06 -2.50 4.60
N PRO A 497 17.09 -1.63 4.70
CA PRO A 497 18.45 -2.08 5.04
C PRO A 497 18.52 -2.80 6.40
N SER A 498 17.77 -2.31 7.40
CA SER A 498 17.73 -2.89 8.74
C SER A 498 17.15 -4.32 8.78
N ARG A 499 16.31 -4.67 7.81
CA ARG A 499 15.63 -5.98 7.72
C ARG A 499 16.20 -6.89 6.64
N GLY A 500 17.00 -6.36 5.73
CA GLY A 500 17.51 -7.09 4.58
C GLY A 500 16.41 -7.51 3.59
N THR A 501 15.34 -6.71 3.47
CA THR A 501 14.14 -7.01 2.68
C THR A 501 13.86 -5.96 1.63
N GLY A 502 13.01 -6.28 0.66
CA GLY A 502 12.58 -5.31 -0.36
C GLY A 502 11.47 -5.84 -1.26
N ILE A 503 10.89 -4.95 -2.04
CA ILE A 503 9.89 -5.26 -3.07
C ILE A 503 10.09 -4.41 -4.31
N VAL A 504 9.85 -5.03 -5.45
CA VAL A 504 9.66 -4.34 -6.74
C VAL A 504 8.27 -4.69 -7.26
N VAL A 505 7.51 -3.67 -7.68
CA VAL A 505 6.20 -3.82 -8.32
C VAL A 505 6.22 -3.06 -9.64
N LEU A 506 6.10 -3.78 -10.74
CA LEU A 506 6.02 -3.21 -12.08
C LEU A 506 4.61 -3.42 -12.63
N THR A 507 4.00 -2.37 -13.17
CA THR A 507 2.64 -2.43 -13.73
C THR A 507 2.58 -1.73 -15.08
N ASN A 508 1.70 -2.21 -15.96
CA ASN A 508 1.47 -1.64 -17.29
C ASN A 508 0.13 -0.92 -17.43
N GLY A 509 -0.41 -0.35 -16.37
CA GLY A 509 -1.66 0.42 -16.36
C GLY A 509 -1.55 1.69 -15.53
N LEU A 510 -2.26 2.76 -15.92
CA LEU A 510 -2.27 4.03 -15.20
C LEU A 510 -2.80 3.90 -13.76
N GLY A 511 -3.67 2.90 -13.49
CA GLY A 511 -4.14 2.57 -12.14
C GLY A 511 -3.10 1.91 -11.24
N GLY A 512 -1.92 1.57 -11.78
CA GLY A 512 -0.86 0.88 -11.03
C GLY A 512 -0.35 1.63 -9.80
N GLY A 513 -0.44 2.98 -9.80
CA GLY A 513 -0.07 3.80 -8.63
C GLY A 513 -0.92 3.48 -7.40
N ALA A 514 -2.23 3.42 -7.57
CA ALA A 514 -3.15 3.03 -6.50
C ALA A 514 -2.94 1.57 -6.08
N LEU A 515 -2.69 0.69 -7.07
CA LEU A 515 -2.44 -0.74 -6.81
C LEU A 515 -1.23 -0.94 -5.89
N TRP A 516 -0.04 -0.46 -6.29
CA TRP A 516 1.16 -0.73 -5.50
C TRP A 516 1.15 0.02 -4.16
N THR A 517 0.52 1.19 -4.05
CA THR A 517 0.34 1.89 -2.77
C THR A 517 -0.41 1.01 -1.77
N ARG A 518 -1.50 0.39 -2.21
CA ARG A 518 -2.29 -0.53 -1.37
C ARG A 518 -1.54 -1.82 -1.05
N LEU A 519 -0.85 -2.38 -2.05
CA LEU A 519 -0.06 -3.60 -1.85
C LEU A 519 1.05 -3.39 -0.81
N VAL A 520 1.82 -2.31 -0.96
CA VAL A 520 2.91 -1.97 -0.03
C VAL A 520 2.38 -1.66 1.37
N ALA A 521 1.25 -0.96 1.48
CA ALA A 521 0.59 -0.75 2.78
C ALA A 521 0.20 -2.08 3.45
N ALA A 522 -0.13 -3.11 2.66
CA ALA A 522 -0.50 -4.46 3.11
C ALA A 522 0.60 -5.24 3.76
N ILE A 523 1.70 -5.29 3.05
CA ILE A 523 2.83 -6.13 3.44
C ILE A 523 3.75 -5.42 4.43
N GLY A 524 3.51 -4.13 4.67
CA GLY A 524 4.31 -3.33 5.59
C GLY A 524 5.69 -2.96 5.03
N ASP A 525 6.61 -2.68 5.93
CA ASP A 525 8.00 -2.36 5.58
C ASP A 525 8.85 -3.63 5.33
N LEU A 526 8.22 -4.76 5.07
CA LEU A 526 8.76 -6.11 4.87
C LEU A 526 9.75 -6.57 5.93
#